data_1941db12069328c376e78d68abfdb7ad
#
_entry.id   1941db12069328c376e78d68abfdb7ad
#
_cell.length_a   1.000
_cell.length_b   1.000
_cell.length_c   1.000
_cell.angle_alpha   90.00
_cell.angle_beta   90.00
_cell.angle_gamma   90.00
#
_symmetry.space_group_name_H-M   'P 1'
#
loop_
_entity.id
_entity.type
_entity.pdbx_description
1 polymer ?
#
loop_
_entity_poly.entity_id
_entity_poly.type
_entity_poly.pdbx_seq_one_letter_code
_entity_poly.pdbx_strand_id
1 'polypeptide(L)'
;ADIIFTLVRTPSLENGRYDVSDVDDVISDVLKYAWTNPKCQHKSIVIGCTTNPGDCDFFEDRLSETGFDLFYNPEFIAQGSIINDLRMSDMVLVGGTGIHSREIQLIYGRIQRGFKIPSIHFMSTKAAEITKIAVNCFLTTKISYANMLGQVLSMSGLGDEINGVLKAIGSDDRIGNKYLKFGFGFGGPCFPRDNRAFAAYATDVGVKFNIGDTIDNFNQEHHTFLRYYYVRKNSKELPFCFKYLTYKPDTDILVESQQYKLCLDLLDL
;
A
#
# COMPACT_ATOMS: atom_id res chain seq x y z
N ALA A 1 17.45 -21.66 12.18
CA ALA A 1 16.40 -21.56 11.17
C ALA A 1 17.01 -21.56 9.78
N ASP A 2 16.33 -22.13 8.80
CA ASP A 2 16.79 -22.17 7.41
C ASP A 2 16.18 -21.04 6.59
N ILE A 3 15.00 -20.56 7.01
CA ILE A 3 14.34 -19.38 6.44
C ILE A 3 14.10 -18.39 7.58
N ILE A 4 14.48 -17.12 7.37
CA ILE A 4 14.37 -16.02 8.32
C ILE A 4 13.43 -14.99 7.71
N PHE A 5 12.25 -14.78 8.30
CA PHE A 5 11.34 -13.71 7.90
C PHE A 5 11.67 -12.43 8.66
N THR A 6 11.89 -11.34 7.93
CA THR A 6 12.19 -10.01 8.46
C THR A 6 10.99 -9.10 8.29
N LEU A 7 10.41 -8.69 9.39
CA LEU A 7 9.24 -7.82 9.47
C LEU A 7 9.56 -6.66 10.44
N VAL A 8 10.18 -5.62 9.90
CA VAL A 8 10.59 -4.43 10.64
C VAL A 8 9.91 -3.19 10.09
N ARG A 9 10.05 -2.07 10.78
CA ARG A 9 9.46 -0.80 10.35
C ARG A 9 10.24 -0.22 9.16
N THR A 10 9.50 0.37 8.24
CA THR A 10 10.04 1.15 7.13
C THR A 10 9.26 2.46 7.02
N PRO A 11 9.53 3.45 7.89
CA PRO A 11 8.82 4.73 7.89
C PRO A 11 9.12 5.53 6.62
N SER A 12 8.31 6.56 6.36
CA SER A 12 8.57 7.47 5.23
C SER A 12 9.58 8.52 5.61
N LEU A 13 10.47 8.83 4.68
CA LEU A 13 11.36 9.98 4.70
C LEU A 13 10.68 11.19 4.05
N GLU A 14 11.23 12.39 4.27
CA GLU A 14 10.71 13.65 3.68
C GLU A 14 10.75 13.65 2.13
N ASN A 15 11.67 12.90 1.53
CA ASN A 15 11.80 12.75 0.08
C ASN A 15 10.79 11.74 -0.52
N GLY A 16 9.85 11.24 0.27
CA GLY A 16 8.83 10.28 -0.13
C GLY A 16 9.27 8.81 -0.10
N ARG A 17 10.56 8.51 0.05
CA ARG A 17 11.09 7.13 0.10
C ARG A 17 10.85 6.48 1.45
N TYR A 18 11.03 5.16 1.51
CA TYR A 18 11.07 4.41 2.77
C TYR A 18 12.45 4.50 3.40
N ASP A 19 12.49 4.68 4.71
CA ASP A 19 13.67 4.44 5.53
C ASP A 19 13.80 2.93 5.78
N VAL A 20 14.84 2.33 5.24
CA VAL A 20 15.13 0.89 5.35
C VAL A 20 16.25 0.60 6.34
N SER A 21 16.59 1.54 7.22
CA SER A 21 17.66 1.37 8.22
C SER A 21 17.44 0.17 9.13
N ASP A 22 16.21 -0.06 9.60
CA ASP A 22 15.88 -1.24 10.42
C ASP A 22 16.10 -2.55 9.63
N VAL A 23 15.91 -2.55 8.29
CA VAL A 23 16.22 -3.71 7.43
C VAL A 23 17.74 -3.89 7.30
N ASP A 24 18.46 -2.78 7.08
CA ASP A 24 19.92 -2.77 6.97
C ASP A 24 20.60 -3.32 8.23
N ASP A 25 20.09 -2.97 9.40
CA ASP A 25 20.55 -3.50 10.69
C ASP A 25 20.39 -5.02 10.77
N VAL A 26 19.23 -5.56 10.35
CA VAL A 26 19.00 -7.01 10.31
C VAL A 26 19.97 -7.69 9.32
N ILE A 27 20.17 -7.13 8.13
CA ILE A 27 21.13 -7.65 7.15
C ILE A 27 22.55 -7.63 7.73
N SER A 28 22.94 -6.56 8.43
CA SER A 28 24.24 -6.42 9.08
C SER A 28 24.46 -7.48 10.17
N ASP A 29 23.43 -7.80 10.94
CA ASP A 29 23.50 -8.87 11.95
C ASP A 29 23.58 -10.26 11.32
N VAL A 30 22.87 -10.50 10.21
CA VAL A 30 22.99 -11.75 9.43
C VAL A 30 24.40 -11.92 8.87
N LEU A 31 25.00 -10.84 8.33
CA LEU A 31 26.39 -10.83 7.84
C LEU A 31 27.38 -11.19 8.96
N LYS A 32 27.30 -10.54 10.12
CA LYS A 32 28.15 -10.86 11.28
C LYS A 32 28.01 -12.33 11.69
N TYR A 33 26.78 -12.83 11.72
CA TYR A 33 26.52 -14.24 12.03
C TYR A 33 27.13 -15.18 10.99
N ALA A 34 26.96 -14.91 9.71
CA ALA A 34 27.49 -15.72 8.63
C ALA A 34 29.04 -15.81 8.68
N TRP A 35 29.71 -14.69 8.91
CA TRP A 35 31.19 -14.66 9.02
C TRP A 35 31.74 -15.40 10.23
N THR A 36 31.01 -15.38 11.36
CA THR A 36 31.40 -16.13 12.55
C THR A 36 31.02 -17.62 12.51
N ASN A 37 30.15 -17.99 11.58
CA ASN A 37 29.64 -19.37 11.41
C ASN A 37 29.72 -19.84 9.96
N PRO A 38 30.92 -20.05 9.39
CA PRO A 38 31.10 -20.32 7.96
C PRO A 38 30.48 -21.64 7.49
N LYS A 39 30.03 -22.51 8.41
CA LYS A 39 29.26 -23.73 8.11
C LYS A 39 27.75 -23.46 7.91
N CYS A 40 27.27 -22.25 8.20
CA CYS A 40 25.89 -21.84 7.99
C CYS A 40 25.69 -21.39 6.53
N GLN A 41 25.66 -22.33 5.62
CA GLN A 41 25.35 -22.14 4.21
C GLN A 41 23.92 -22.58 3.93
N HIS A 42 23.38 -22.17 2.79
CA HIS A 42 22.05 -22.58 2.32
C HIS A 42 20.89 -22.13 3.21
N LYS A 43 20.89 -20.86 3.59
CA LYS A 43 19.80 -20.20 4.31
C LYS A 43 19.18 -19.12 3.44
N SER A 44 17.97 -18.73 3.79
CA SER A 44 17.28 -17.64 3.11
C SER A 44 16.80 -16.59 4.09
N ILE A 45 16.96 -15.33 3.72
CA ILE A 45 16.31 -14.18 4.36
C ILE A 45 15.16 -13.72 3.49
N VAL A 46 14.01 -13.52 4.09
CA VAL A 46 12.78 -13.08 3.43
C VAL A 46 12.39 -11.73 3.99
N ILE A 47 12.47 -10.68 3.18
CA ILE A 47 12.05 -9.33 3.54
C ILE A 47 10.55 -9.22 3.30
N GLY A 48 9.76 -9.06 4.38
CA GLY A 48 8.31 -8.98 4.35
C GLY A 48 7.74 -7.57 4.49
N CYS A 49 8.56 -6.59 4.85
CA CYS A 49 8.18 -5.17 4.92
C CYS A 49 8.31 -4.48 3.57
N THR A 50 7.71 -3.29 3.44
CA THR A 50 7.78 -2.51 2.19
C THR A 50 9.12 -1.79 2.07
N THR A 51 9.81 -1.97 0.95
CA THR A 51 11.10 -1.37 0.61
C THR A 51 10.99 -0.50 -0.64
N ASN A 52 11.99 0.33 -0.93
CA ASN A 52 12.07 1.05 -2.20
C ASN A 52 12.52 0.09 -3.32
N PRO A 53 12.08 0.29 -4.57
CA PRO A 53 12.55 -0.53 -5.66
C PRO A 53 14.08 -0.46 -5.85
N GLY A 54 14.75 -1.59 -5.67
CA GLY A 54 16.20 -1.74 -5.74
C GLY A 54 16.89 -1.89 -4.38
N ASP A 55 16.21 -1.68 -3.26
CA ASP A 55 16.80 -1.93 -1.94
C ASP A 55 17.16 -3.41 -1.75
N CYS A 56 16.28 -4.31 -2.21
CA CYS A 56 16.56 -5.75 -2.13
C CYS A 56 17.74 -6.17 -2.99
N ASP A 57 17.95 -5.57 -4.17
CA ASP A 57 19.13 -5.83 -4.99
C ASP A 57 20.41 -5.43 -4.23
N PHE A 58 20.39 -4.27 -3.55
CA PHE A 58 21.51 -3.81 -2.73
C PHE A 58 21.79 -4.76 -1.54
N PHE A 59 20.76 -5.25 -0.88
CA PHE A 59 20.94 -6.23 0.22
C PHE A 59 21.40 -7.59 -0.29
N GLU A 60 20.94 -8.03 -1.46
CA GLU A 60 21.38 -9.28 -2.10
C GLU A 60 22.87 -9.22 -2.44
N ASP A 61 23.36 -8.12 -3.00
CA ASP A 61 24.77 -7.91 -3.28
C ASP A 61 25.63 -8.02 -2.00
N ARG A 62 25.18 -7.47 -0.89
CA ARG A 62 25.87 -7.56 0.41
C ARG A 62 25.92 -8.99 0.97
N LEU A 63 24.91 -9.80 0.70
CA LEU A 63 24.81 -11.19 1.15
C LEU A 63 25.54 -12.18 0.22
N SER A 64 25.98 -11.76 -0.96
CA SER A 64 26.48 -12.63 -2.04
C SER A 64 27.58 -13.60 -1.64
N GLU A 65 28.46 -13.23 -0.70
CA GLU A 65 29.57 -14.07 -0.23
C GLU A 65 29.22 -14.97 0.98
N THR A 66 27.97 -14.93 1.45
CA THR A 66 27.57 -15.61 2.70
C THR A 66 26.88 -16.96 2.47
N GLY A 67 26.44 -17.25 1.25
CA GLY A 67 25.60 -18.40 0.93
C GLY A 67 24.14 -18.25 1.43
N PHE A 68 23.70 -17.03 1.72
CA PHE A 68 22.30 -16.71 2.00
C PHE A 68 21.62 -16.21 0.72
N ASP A 69 20.46 -16.80 0.39
CA ASP A 69 19.57 -16.26 -0.63
C ASP A 69 18.68 -15.17 -0.04
N LEU A 70 18.38 -14.14 -0.82
CA LEU A 70 17.44 -13.11 -0.44
C LEU A 70 16.12 -13.27 -1.22
N PHE A 71 15.01 -13.16 -0.51
CA PHE A 71 13.67 -13.09 -1.07
C PHE A 71 12.97 -11.83 -0.59
N TYR A 72 12.15 -11.26 -1.46
CA TYR A 72 11.20 -10.23 -1.12
C TYR A 72 9.79 -10.80 -1.15
N ASN A 73 9.11 -10.81 -0.02
CA ASN A 73 7.75 -11.36 0.08
C ASN A 73 6.88 -10.43 0.92
N PRO A 74 6.46 -9.29 0.34
CA PRO A 74 5.71 -8.27 1.05
C PRO A 74 4.29 -8.72 1.38
N GLU A 75 3.77 -8.21 2.49
CA GLU A 75 2.42 -8.48 2.92
C GLU A 75 1.41 -7.55 2.24
N PHE A 76 0.22 -8.10 1.92
CA PHE A 76 -0.95 -7.37 1.41
C PHE A 76 -2.09 -7.45 2.44
N ILE A 77 -1.79 -7.01 3.66
CA ILE A 77 -2.71 -7.03 4.79
C ILE A 77 -3.24 -5.63 5.09
N ALA A 78 -4.46 -5.58 5.60
CA ALA A 78 -5.06 -4.36 6.14
C ALA A 78 -5.12 -4.44 7.67
N GLN A 79 -4.82 -3.33 8.34
CA GLN A 79 -4.95 -3.26 9.78
C GLN A 79 -6.40 -3.56 10.22
N GLY A 80 -6.55 -4.34 11.29
CA GLY A 80 -7.85 -4.84 11.76
C GLY A 80 -8.26 -6.21 11.20
N SER A 81 -7.63 -6.69 10.09
CA SER A 81 -8.00 -7.97 9.46
C SER A 81 -6.80 -8.88 9.13
N ILE A 82 -5.64 -8.65 9.73
CA ILE A 82 -4.34 -9.29 9.41
C ILE A 82 -4.44 -10.80 9.19
N ILE A 83 -4.98 -11.54 10.14
CA ILE A 83 -5.06 -13.01 10.07
C ILE A 83 -5.99 -13.46 8.93
N ASN A 84 -7.10 -12.75 8.76
CA ASN A 84 -8.04 -13.06 7.69
C ASN A 84 -7.44 -12.77 6.31
N ASP A 85 -6.75 -11.63 6.17
CA ASP A 85 -6.12 -11.24 4.92
C ASP A 85 -4.98 -12.19 4.52
N LEU A 86 -4.20 -12.70 5.49
CA LEU A 86 -3.21 -13.74 5.23
C LEU A 86 -3.84 -15.05 4.75
N ARG A 87 -4.98 -15.46 5.34
CA ARG A 87 -5.69 -16.69 4.98
C ARG A 87 -6.46 -16.58 3.67
N MET A 88 -6.90 -15.39 3.31
CA MET A 88 -7.79 -15.11 2.18
C MET A 88 -7.11 -14.22 1.13
N SER A 89 -5.76 -14.16 1.11
CA SER A 89 -5.06 -13.26 0.20
C SER A 89 -5.41 -13.53 -1.26
N ASP A 90 -5.57 -12.47 -2.03
CA ASP A 90 -5.85 -12.56 -3.47
C ASP A 90 -4.61 -13.01 -4.23
N MET A 91 -3.42 -12.64 -3.77
CA MET A 91 -2.14 -13.02 -4.35
C MET A 91 -1.04 -13.13 -3.28
N VAL A 92 -0.04 -13.91 -3.60
CA VAL A 92 1.26 -13.97 -2.90
C VAL A 92 2.33 -13.55 -3.89
N LEU A 93 3.13 -12.58 -3.50
CA LEU A 93 4.21 -12.03 -4.32
C LEU A 93 5.55 -12.49 -3.76
N VAL A 94 6.38 -13.09 -4.60
CA VAL A 94 7.72 -13.56 -4.22
C VAL A 94 8.73 -13.00 -5.20
N GLY A 95 9.57 -12.11 -4.74
CA GLY A 95 10.72 -11.59 -5.47
C GLY A 95 11.97 -12.41 -5.15
N GLY A 96 12.81 -12.65 -6.15
CA GLY A 96 14.04 -13.44 -6.00
C GLY A 96 13.87 -14.92 -6.31
N THR A 97 15.01 -15.60 -6.37
CA THR A 97 15.11 -17.04 -6.62
C THR A 97 16.16 -17.63 -5.69
N GLY A 98 15.96 -18.87 -5.24
CA GLY A 98 16.90 -19.54 -4.36
C GLY A 98 16.41 -20.93 -3.98
N ILE A 99 17.20 -21.58 -3.12
CA ILE A 99 16.95 -22.98 -2.71
C ILE A 99 15.62 -23.18 -1.98
N HIS A 100 15.12 -22.14 -1.27
CA HIS A 100 13.88 -22.22 -0.49
C HIS A 100 12.64 -21.66 -1.21
N SER A 101 12.69 -21.42 -2.54
CA SER A 101 11.54 -20.94 -3.31
C SER A 101 10.30 -21.83 -3.15
N ARG A 102 10.51 -23.16 -3.15
CA ARG A 102 9.43 -24.14 -2.97
C ARG A 102 8.89 -24.14 -1.54
N GLU A 103 9.75 -24.00 -0.56
CA GLU A 103 9.36 -23.96 0.86
C GLU A 103 8.50 -22.73 1.17
N ILE A 104 8.85 -21.57 0.62
CA ILE A 104 8.03 -20.33 0.72
C ILE A 104 6.64 -20.58 0.13
N GLN A 105 6.56 -21.20 -1.05
CA GLN A 105 5.27 -21.56 -1.65
C GLN A 105 4.47 -22.53 -0.75
N LEU A 106 5.11 -23.52 -0.17
CA LEU A 106 4.45 -24.49 0.72
C LEU A 106 3.95 -23.86 2.03
N ILE A 107 4.66 -22.85 2.57
CA ILE A 107 4.20 -22.09 3.74
C ILE A 107 2.85 -21.44 3.46
N TYR A 108 2.70 -20.75 2.33
CA TYR A 108 1.44 -20.14 1.94
C TYR A 108 0.33 -21.17 1.66
N GLY A 109 0.68 -22.27 1.02
CA GLY A 109 -0.26 -23.40 0.82
C GLY A 109 -0.80 -23.99 2.12
N ARG A 110 0.00 -23.94 3.22
CA ARG A 110 -0.44 -24.36 4.57
C ARG A 110 -1.29 -23.30 5.27
N ILE A 111 -0.88 -22.04 5.21
CA ILE A 111 -1.61 -20.91 5.84
C ILE A 111 -3.03 -20.81 5.26
N GLN A 112 -3.18 -21.05 3.95
CA GLN A 112 -4.43 -20.87 3.21
C GLN A 112 -5.21 -22.16 3.01
N ARG A 113 -4.76 -23.26 3.61
CA ARG A 113 -5.44 -24.55 3.50
C ARG A 113 -6.88 -24.48 4.01
N GLY A 114 -7.82 -24.84 3.13
CA GLY A 114 -9.26 -24.79 3.42
C GLY A 114 -9.91 -23.42 3.18
N PHE A 115 -9.13 -22.45 2.69
CA PHE A 115 -9.59 -21.13 2.29
C PHE A 115 -9.46 -20.94 0.77
N LYS A 116 -9.03 -19.76 0.33
CA LYS A 116 -8.77 -19.46 -1.07
C LYS A 116 -7.36 -19.90 -1.46
N ILE A 117 -7.22 -20.54 -2.64
CA ILE A 117 -5.88 -20.77 -3.22
C ILE A 117 -5.43 -19.44 -3.86
N PRO A 118 -4.35 -18.82 -3.39
CA PRO A 118 -3.89 -17.56 -3.96
C PRO A 118 -3.18 -17.80 -5.29
N SER A 119 -3.16 -16.78 -6.13
CA SER A 119 -2.19 -16.72 -7.22
C SER A 119 -0.82 -16.39 -6.65
N ILE A 120 0.16 -17.26 -6.85
CA ILE A 120 1.54 -17.01 -6.42
C ILE A 120 2.33 -16.52 -7.63
N HIS A 121 2.95 -15.34 -7.51
CA HIS A 121 3.70 -14.69 -8.56
C HIS A 121 5.18 -14.63 -8.18
N PHE A 122 6.03 -15.21 -9.03
CA PHE A 122 7.48 -15.13 -8.89
C PHE A 122 8.05 -14.13 -9.90
N MET A 123 8.97 -13.28 -9.46
CA MET A 123 9.65 -12.29 -10.28
C MET A 123 10.98 -11.88 -9.64
N SER A 124 11.74 -10.97 -10.27
CA SER A 124 12.92 -10.39 -9.62
C SER A 124 12.52 -9.58 -8.37
N THR A 125 13.43 -9.42 -7.42
CA THR A 125 13.24 -8.64 -6.19
C THR A 125 12.73 -7.24 -6.50
N LYS A 126 13.43 -6.51 -7.38
CA LYS A 126 13.02 -5.16 -7.82
C LYS A 126 11.64 -5.10 -8.47
N ALA A 127 11.30 -6.06 -9.32
CA ALA A 127 9.96 -6.12 -9.91
C ALA A 127 8.87 -6.35 -8.86
N ALA A 128 9.16 -7.16 -7.85
CA ALA A 128 8.25 -7.40 -6.74
C ALA A 128 8.11 -6.16 -5.84
N GLU A 129 9.17 -5.40 -5.57
CA GLU A 129 9.13 -4.12 -4.87
C GLU A 129 8.23 -3.11 -5.61
N ILE A 130 8.42 -2.97 -6.92
CA ILE A 130 7.56 -2.12 -7.77
C ILE A 130 6.11 -2.60 -7.71
N THR A 131 5.86 -3.90 -7.85
CA THR A 131 4.52 -4.47 -7.84
C THR A 131 3.80 -4.19 -6.51
N LYS A 132 4.50 -4.31 -5.38
CA LYS A 132 3.95 -4.03 -4.05
C LYS A 132 3.36 -2.64 -3.95
N ILE A 133 4.12 -1.61 -4.31
CA ILE A 133 3.66 -0.22 -4.22
C ILE A 133 2.67 0.14 -5.34
N ALA A 134 2.84 -0.41 -6.55
CA ALA A 134 1.97 -0.15 -7.69
C ALA A 134 0.52 -0.60 -7.46
N VAL A 135 0.29 -1.67 -6.69
CA VAL A 135 -1.07 -2.10 -6.31
C VAL A 135 -1.80 -0.98 -5.56
N ASN A 136 -1.17 -0.41 -4.55
CA ASN A 136 -1.77 0.68 -3.77
C ASN A 136 -1.95 1.95 -4.61
N CYS A 137 -0.99 2.28 -5.49
CA CYS A 137 -1.12 3.41 -6.42
C CYS A 137 -2.29 3.24 -7.40
N PHE A 138 -2.56 2.02 -7.85
CA PHE A 138 -3.73 1.77 -8.69
C PHE A 138 -5.05 1.90 -7.91
N LEU A 139 -5.09 1.44 -6.66
CA LEU A 139 -6.27 1.59 -5.81
C LEU A 139 -6.57 3.07 -5.52
N THR A 140 -5.55 3.87 -5.21
CA THR A 140 -5.70 5.32 -4.99
C THR A 140 -6.12 6.06 -6.26
N THR A 141 -5.67 5.59 -7.43
CA THR A 141 -6.14 6.09 -8.73
C THR A 141 -7.65 5.86 -8.90
N LYS A 142 -8.15 4.67 -8.58
CA LYS A 142 -9.60 4.39 -8.64
C LYS A 142 -10.40 5.26 -7.67
N ILE A 143 -9.92 5.45 -6.44
CA ILE A 143 -10.56 6.33 -5.45
C ILE A 143 -10.61 7.77 -5.97
N SER A 144 -9.49 8.29 -6.46
CA SER A 144 -9.39 9.65 -6.97
C SER A 144 -10.24 9.87 -8.22
N TYR A 145 -10.28 8.90 -9.13
CA TYR A 145 -11.15 8.95 -10.30
C TYR A 145 -12.63 9.00 -9.90
N ALA A 146 -13.06 8.17 -8.95
CA ALA A 146 -14.44 8.18 -8.46
C ALA A 146 -14.79 9.53 -7.79
N ASN A 147 -13.87 10.10 -7.03
CA ASN A 147 -14.03 11.39 -6.39
C ASN A 147 -14.05 12.54 -7.40
N MET A 148 -13.17 12.52 -8.40
CA MET A 148 -13.17 13.50 -9.49
C MET A 148 -14.52 13.47 -10.25
N LEU A 149 -15.01 12.29 -10.59
CA LEU A 149 -16.29 12.16 -11.27
C LEU A 149 -17.45 12.65 -10.42
N GLY A 150 -17.41 12.40 -9.10
CA GLY A 150 -18.36 12.93 -8.15
C GLY A 150 -18.35 14.48 -8.09
N GLN A 151 -17.16 15.10 -8.14
CA GLN A 151 -17.05 16.56 -8.26
C GLN A 151 -17.68 17.07 -9.56
N VAL A 152 -17.35 16.45 -10.70
CA VAL A 152 -17.91 16.81 -12.02
C VAL A 152 -19.45 16.76 -11.98
N LEU A 153 -20.04 15.67 -11.51
CA LEU A 153 -21.49 15.52 -11.41
C LEU A 153 -22.11 16.54 -10.46
N SER A 154 -21.50 16.77 -9.30
CA SER A 154 -21.98 17.77 -8.34
C SER A 154 -21.98 19.19 -8.93
N MET A 155 -20.91 19.57 -9.63
CA MET A 155 -20.78 20.88 -10.28
C MET A 155 -21.69 21.02 -11.49
N SER A 156 -22.11 19.91 -12.12
CA SER A 156 -23.09 19.86 -13.22
C SER A 156 -24.54 19.85 -12.72
N GLY A 157 -24.79 19.94 -11.43
CA GLY A 157 -26.16 19.88 -10.87
C GLY A 157 -26.72 18.44 -10.75
N LEU A 158 -25.90 17.43 -10.98
CA LEU A 158 -26.27 16.00 -10.98
C LEU A 158 -25.78 15.27 -9.71
N GLY A 159 -25.63 15.99 -8.60
CA GLY A 159 -25.06 15.45 -7.36
C GLY A 159 -25.82 14.25 -6.78
N ASP A 160 -27.13 14.13 -7.05
CA ASP A 160 -27.93 13.02 -6.56
C ASP A 160 -27.75 11.73 -7.41
N GLU A 161 -27.17 11.85 -8.61
CA GLU A 161 -26.93 10.74 -9.53
C GLU A 161 -25.53 10.08 -9.36
N ILE A 162 -24.65 10.66 -8.55
CA ILE A 162 -23.25 10.21 -8.39
C ILE A 162 -23.15 8.71 -8.15
N ASN A 163 -23.93 8.18 -7.21
CA ASN A 163 -23.89 6.76 -6.88
C ASN A 163 -24.41 5.87 -8.03
N GLY A 164 -25.39 6.32 -8.77
CA GLY A 164 -25.94 5.63 -9.95
C GLY A 164 -24.90 5.53 -11.06
N VAL A 165 -24.23 6.64 -11.37
CA VAL A 165 -23.20 6.72 -12.41
C VAL A 165 -21.99 5.83 -12.04
N LEU A 166 -21.48 5.95 -10.82
CA LEU A 166 -20.35 5.12 -10.38
C LEU A 166 -20.68 3.62 -10.36
N LYS A 167 -21.92 3.26 -9.95
CA LYS A 167 -22.40 1.88 -10.01
C LYS A 167 -22.47 1.37 -11.46
N ALA A 168 -22.95 2.19 -12.38
CA ALA A 168 -23.03 1.82 -13.80
C ALA A 168 -21.62 1.59 -14.38
N ILE A 169 -20.67 2.48 -14.12
CA ILE A 169 -19.27 2.33 -14.55
C ILE A 169 -18.65 1.07 -13.94
N GLY A 170 -18.88 0.84 -12.65
CA GLY A 170 -18.32 -0.32 -11.94
C GLY A 170 -18.97 -1.66 -12.32
N SER A 171 -20.09 -1.66 -13.07
CA SER A 171 -20.70 -2.88 -13.60
C SER A 171 -19.97 -3.43 -14.84
N ASP A 172 -19.09 -2.65 -15.46
CA ASP A 172 -18.18 -3.14 -16.48
C ASP A 172 -17.10 -4.01 -15.82
N ASP A 173 -17.01 -5.30 -16.22
CA ASP A 173 -16.07 -6.28 -15.64
C ASP A 173 -14.60 -5.85 -15.78
N ARG A 174 -14.28 -5.03 -16.79
CA ARG A 174 -12.93 -4.46 -16.97
C ARG A 174 -12.56 -3.45 -15.88
N ILE A 175 -13.54 -2.87 -15.19
CA ILE A 175 -13.39 -1.83 -14.18
C ILE A 175 -13.65 -2.38 -12.77
N GLY A 176 -14.82 -2.96 -12.55
CA GLY A 176 -15.28 -3.51 -11.27
C GLY A 176 -15.59 -2.44 -10.21
N ASN A 177 -16.44 -2.80 -9.26
CA ASN A 177 -17.00 -1.87 -8.26
C ASN A 177 -16.06 -1.56 -7.08
N LYS A 178 -15.01 -2.36 -6.85
CA LYS A 178 -14.12 -2.18 -5.71
C LYS A 178 -13.36 -0.85 -5.83
N TYR A 179 -13.32 -0.08 -4.75
CA TYR A 179 -12.69 1.25 -4.65
C TYR A 179 -13.28 2.34 -5.55
N LEU A 180 -14.47 2.13 -6.12
CA LEU A 180 -15.14 3.07 -7.00
C LEU A 180 -16.36 3.69 -6.32
N LYS A 181 -16.12 4.54 -5.31
CA LYS A 181 -17.14 5.25 -4.55
C LYS A 181 -16.74 6.70 -4.35
N PHE A 182 -17.72 7.62 -4.47
CA PHE A 182 -17.54 9.00 -4.07
C PHE A 182 -17.61 9.15 -2.55
N GLY A 183 -16.74 9.97 -1.99
CA GLY A 183 -16.70 10.27 -0.57
C GLY A 183 -15.35 10.84 -0.15
N PHE A 184 -14.88 10.47 1.02
CA PHE A 184 -13.56 10.88 1.48
C PHE A 184 -12.45 10.38 0.55
N GLY A 185 -11.39 11.17 0.46
CA GLY A 185 -10.15 10.75 -0.17
C GLY A 185 -9.48 9.60 0.60
N PHE A 186 -8.36 9.14 0.10
CA PHE A 186 -7.57 8.12 0.77
C PHE A 186 -6.67 8.72 1.86
N GLY A 187 -6.40 7.92 2.88
CA GLY A 187 -5.54 8.24 4.01
C GLY A 187 -4.92 6.97 4.57
N GLY A 188 -4.48 7.05 5.81
CA GLY A 188 -3.85 5.95 6.52
C GLY A 188 -2.36 5.80 6.22
N PRO A 189 -1.70 4.82 6.85
CA PRO A 189 -0.23 4.70 6.82
C PRO A 189 0.34 4.14 5.50
N CYS A 190 -0.50 3.67 4.56
CA CYS A 190 -0.02 2.99 3.35
C CYS A 190 -0.26 3.80 2.07
N PHE A 191 -1.50 4.16 1.77
CA PHE A 191 -1.88 4.73 0.47
C PHE A 191 -1.12 6.01 0.11
N PRO A 192 -1.08 7.05 0.98
CA PRO A 192 -0.34 8.28 0.65
C PRO A 192 1.15 8.01 0.51
N ARG A 193 1.70 7.21 1.41
CA ARG A 193 3.11 6.85 1.44
C ARG A 193 3.56 6.11 0.19
N ASP A 194 2.79 5.10 -0.24
CA ASP A 194 3.13 4.28 -1.39
C ASP A 194 3.05 5.10 -2.70
N ASN A 195 2.10 6.05 -2.82
CA ASN A 195 2.06 6.99 -3.93
C ASN A 195 3.32 7.85 -4.01
N ARG A 196 3.77 8.41 -2.88
CA ARG A 196 4.98 9.26 -2.84
C ARG A 196 6.23 8.45 -3.15
N ALA A 197 6.35 7.24 -2.62
CA ALA A 197 7.48 6.36 -2.90
C ALA A 197 7.53 5.93 -4.38
N PHE A 198 6.38 5.63 -4.97
CA PHE A 198 6.28 5.31 -6.39
C PHE A 198 6.64 6.50 -7.28
N ALA A 199 6.16 7.70 -6.93
CA ALA A 199 6.46 8.93 -7.64
C ALA A 199 7.95 9.27 -7.58
N ALA A 200 8.58 9.14 -6.42
CA ALA A 200 10.02 9.35 -6.24
C ALA A 200 10.81 8.38 -7.12
N TYR A 201 10.48 7.09 -7.10
CA TYR A 201 11.15 6.09 -7.92
C TYR A 201 10.93 6.32 -9.42
N ALA A 202 9.70 6.66 -9.85
CA ALA A 202 9.42 6.98 -11.25
C ALA A 202 10.29 8.15 -11.76
N THR A 203 10.50 9.15 -10.92
CA THR A 203 11.40 10.28 -11.23
C THR A 203 12.85 9.83 -11.39
N ASP A 204 13.34 8.95 -10.50
CA ASP A 204 14.73 8.43 -10.57
C ASP A 204 15.01 7.67 -11.86
N VAL A 205 14.04 6.90 -12.35
CA VAL A 205 14.17 6.15 -13.61
C VAL A 205 13.79 6.98 -14.85
N GLY A 206 13.55 8.28 -14.68
CA GLY A 206 13.36 9.23 -15.79
C GLY A 206 11.94 9.30 -16.34
N VAL A 207 10.93 8.81 -15.63
CA VAL A 207 9.52 8.99 -15.99
C VAL A 207 9.10 10.41 -15.65
N LYS A 208 8.87 11.24 -16.68
CA LYS A 208 8.62 12.69 -16.54
C LYS A 208 7.22 13.02 -15.98
N PHE A 209 6.22 12.23 -16.30
CA PHE A 209 4.84 12.41 -15.87
C PHE A 209 4.42 11.19 -15.06
N ASN A 210 4.46 11.31 -13.76
CA ASN A 210 4.03 10.22 -12.90
C ASN A 210 2.61 10.49 -12.36
N ILE A 211 1.81 9.45 -12.36
CA ILE A 211 0.43 9.52 -11.88
C ILE A 211 0.36 9.64 -10.35
N GLY A 212 1.39 9.19 -9.63
CA GLY A 212 1.43 9.21 -8.16
C GLY A 212 1.31 10.62 -7.59
N ASP A 213 2.12 11.58 -8.10
CA ASP A 213 2.05 12.98 -7.68
C ASP A 213 0.69 13.60 -8.02
N THR A 214 0.17 13.31 -9.22
CA THR A 214 -1.14 13.83 -9.65
C THR A 214 -2.25 13.34 -8.72
N ILE A 215 -2.20 12.08 -8.32
CA ILE A 215 -3.20 11.47 -7.44
C ILE A 215 -3.08 12.01 -6.00
N ASP A 216 -1.86 12.17 -5.48
CA ASP A 216 -1.66 12.73 -4.14
C ASP A 216 -2.12 14.20 -4.08
N ASN A 217 -1.77 15.02 -5.07
CA ASN A 217 -2.24 16.39 -5.20
C ASN A 217 -3.76 16.47 -5.32
N PHE A 218 -4.37 15.63 -6.17
CA PHE A 218 -5.83 15.59 -6.28
C PHE A 218 -6.49 15.23 -4.95
N ASN A 219 -5.93 14.30 -4.19
CA ASN A 219 -6.46 13.90 -2.89
C ASN A 219 -6.47 15.07 -1.88
N GLN A 220 -5.46 15.95 -1.92
CA GLN A 220 -5.41 17.17 -1.11
C GLN A 220 -6.48 18.17 -1.54
N GLU A 221 -6.62 18.45 -2.85
CA GLU A 221 -7.62 19.36 -3.39
C GLU A 221 -9.04 18.85 -3.17
N HIS A 222 -9.27 17.54 -3.26
CA HIS A 222 -10.57 16.93 -3.00
C HIS A 222 -11.06 17.16 -1.58
N HIS A 223 -10.17 17.22 -0.61
CA HIS A 223 -10.49 17.58 0.77
C HIS A 223 -11.15 18.98 0.85
N THR A 224 -10.57 19.97 0.18
CA THR A 224 -11.10 21.32 0.10
C THR A 224 -12.49 21.33 -0.55
N PHE A 225 -12.66 20.59 -1.65
CA PHE A 225 -13.97 20.42 -2.28
C PHE A 225 -15.00 19.83 -1.32
N LEU A 226 -14.67 18.78 -0.55
CA LEU A 226 -15.60 18.15 0.40
C LEU A 226 -16.04 19.11 1.51
N ARG A 227 -15.13 19.95 2.02
CA ARG A 227 -15.46 21.00 2.99
C ARG A 227 -16.61 21.89 2.46
N TYR A 228 -16.42 22.48 1.27
CA TYR A 228 -17.45 23.32 0.66
C TYR A 228 -18.72 22.55 0.32
N TYR A 229 -18.59 21.33 -0.17
CA TYR A 229 -19.72 20.49 -0.54
C TYR A 229 -20.64 20.21 0.66
N TYR A 230 -20.09 19.82 1.80
CA TYR A 230 -20.87 19.53 3.01
C TYR A 230 -21.43 20.79 3.64
N VAL A 231 -20.68 21.86 3.74
CA VAL A 231 -21.16 23.15 4.26
C VAL A 231 -22.33 23.66 3.42
N ARG A 232 -22.22 23.63 2.09
CA ARG A 232 -23.28 24.05 1.19
C ARG A 232 -24.55 23.19 1.27
N LYS A 233 -24.39 21.87 1.45
CA LYS A 233 -25.53 20.96 1.63
C LYS A 233 -26.22 21.13 2.98
N ASN A 234 -25.54 21.67 3.98
CA ASN A 234 -26.07 21.88 5.32
C ASN A 234 -26.86 23.22 5.43
N SER A 235 -27.81 23.43 4.55
CA SER A 235 -28.63 24.66 4.51
C SER A 235 -29.47 24.88 5.77
N LYS A 236 -29.62 23.89 6.65
CA LYS A 236 -30.36 23.98 7.91
C LYS A 236 -29.46 24.19 9.13
N GLU A 237 -28.15 24.40 8.92
CA GLU A 237 -27.17 24.61 9.99
C GLU A 237 -27.20 23.55 11.08
N LEU A 238 -27.43 22.28 10.68
CA LEU A 238 -27.44 21.16 11.59
C LEU A 238 -26.02 20.79 12.03
N PRO A 239 -25.83 20.24 13.25
CA PRO A 239 -24.53 19.74 13.67
C PRO A 239 -23.96 18.68 12.73
N PHE A 240 -22.68 18.78 12.37
CA PHE A 240 -21.99 17.74 11.65
C PHE A 240 -21.70 16.55 12.58
N CYS A 241 -22.02 15.33 12.13
CA CYS A 241 -21.78 14.12 12.88
C CYS A 241 -20.87 13.19 12.08
N PHE A 242 -19.71 12.86 12.63
CA PHE A 242 -18.77 11.92 12.06
C PHE A 242 -19.01 10.54 12.68
N LYS A 243 -19.20 9.52 11.85
CA LYS A 243 -19.37 8.14 12.32
C LYS A 243 -18.08 7.60 12.96
N TYR A 244 -16.92 8.02 12.45
CA TYR A 244 -15.57 7.76 12.95
C TYR A 244 -14.63 8.85 12.43
N LEU A 245 -13.53 9.09 13.15
CA LEU A 245 -12.51 10.06 12.77
C LEU A 245 -11.23 9.40 12.19
N THR A 246 -11.11 8.11 12.33
CA THR A 246 -9.99 7.33 11.80
C THR A 246 -10.04 7.24 10.28
N TYR A 247 -8.93 6.90 9.62
CA TYR A 247 -8.87 6.85 8.15
C TYR A 247 -9.80 5.79 7.52
N LYS A 248 -10.21 4.79 8.29
CA LYS A 248 -11.24 3.79 7.95
C LYS A 248 -11.93 3.29 9.24
N PRO A 249 -13.11 2.62 9.14
CA PRO A 249 -13.73 1.96 10.29
C PRO A 249 -12.83 0.90 10.94
N ASP A 250 -13.13 0.57 12.19
CA ASP A 250 -12.53 -0.54 12.95
C ASP A 250 -10.99 -0.44 13.12
N THR A 251 -10.48 0.78 13.27
CA THR A 251 -9.07 1.09 13.59
C THR A 251 -9.01 2.34 14.50
N ASP A 252 -7.89 2.52 15.18
CA ASP A 252 -7.59 3.71 16.00
C ASP A 252 -6.63 4.70 15.31
N ILE A 253 -6.29 4.44 14.03
CA ILE A 253 -5.27 5.20 13.29
C ILE A 253 -5.87 6.47 12.69
N LEU A 254 -5.27 7.61 13.09
CA LEU A 254 -5.61 8.95 12.58
C LEU A 254 -4.67 9.43 11.46
N VAL A 255 -3.60 8.68 11.16
CA VAL A 255 -2.59 9.09 10.17
C VAL A 255 -3.25 9.43 8.83
N GLU A 256 -3.05 10.65 8.38
CA GLU A 256 -3.62 11.22 7.15
C GLU A 256 -5.14 10.99 6.96
N SER A 257 -5.89 10.84 8.07
CA SER A 257 -7.33 10.65 8.00
C SER A 257 -8.02 11.89 7.43
N GLN A 258 -8.71 11.72 6.31
CA GLN A 258 -9.49 12.78 5.66
C GLN A 258 -10.71 13.18 6.50
N GLN A 259 -11.29 12.24 7.25
CA GLN A 259 -12.39 12.48 8.18
C GLN A 259 -11.95 13.38 9.34
N TYR A 260 -10.80 13.07 9.95
CA TYR A 260 -10.23 13.85 11.04
C TYR A 260 -9.87 15.26 10.58
N LYS A 261 -9.22 15.39 9.43
CA LYS A 261 -8.88 16.68 8.84
C LYS A 261 -10.11 17.54 8.57
N LEU A 262 -11.18 16.95 7.97
CA LEU A 262 -12.43 17.68 7.74
C LEU A 262 -13.12 18.07 9.05
N CYS A 263 -13.08 17.22 10.07
CA CYS A 263 -13.62 17.55 11.40
C CYS A 263 -12.94 18.79 11.98
N LEU A 264 -11.61 18.86 11.93
CA LEU A 264 -10.87 20.04 12.40
C LEU A 264 -11.24 21.28 11.61
N ASP A 265 -11.26 21.23 10.27
CA ASP A 265 -11.62 22.35 9.40
C ASP A 265 -13.05 22.87 9.62
N LEU A 266 -13.97 22.02 10.09
CA LEU A 266 -15.35 22.41 10.40
C LEU A 266 -15.52 23.00 11.80
N LEU A 267 -14.55 22.74 12.71
CA LEU A 267 -14.53 23.39 14.04
C LEU A 267 -14.08 24.84 13.98
N ASP A 268 -13.37 25.23 12.91
CA ASP A 268 -12.86 26.57 12.69
C ASP A 268 -13.87 27.47 11.92
N LEU A 269 -15.09 26.97 11.64
CA LEU A 269 -16.19 27.72 11.00
C LEU A 269 -17.19 28.25 12.03
#